data_89439350fee5a42e28c871c264e96a33
#
_entry.id   89439350fee5a42e28c871c264e96a33
#
_cell.length_a   1.000
_cell.length_b   1.000
_cell.length_c   1.000
_cell.angle_alpha   90.00
_cell.angle_beta   90.00
_cell.angle_gamma   90.00
#
_symmetry.space_group_name_H-M   'P 1'
#
loop_
_entity.id
_entity.type
_entity.pdbx_description
1 polymer ?
#
loop_
_entity_poly.entity_id
_entity_poly.type
_entity_poly.pdbx_seq_one_letter_code
_entity_poly.pdbx_strand_id
1 'polypeptide(L)'
;HPALIAEHRDLLLREIGMRGKKRSPASVARHMAALSHAYTIAIKEWGWIDDNPLRKVQKPKEPRGRVRFLSDEERAKLLESCKNSEEPFLYPIVVIALSTGARKSEILNLTWADVDLQRKVAVLQQTKNDERRALPLAGEALECVKGLAGMRRIDTRLLFPDGSGKKPII
;
A
#
# COMPACT_ATOMS: atom_id res chain seq x y z
N HIS A 1 7.59 23.72 25.16
CA HIS A 1 6.41 23.81 26.01
C HIS A 1 5.19 23.27 25.26
N PRO A 2 4.28 22.50 25.91
CA PRO A 2 3.10 21.93 25.24
C PRO A 2 2.22 22.97 24.53
N ALA A 3 2.10 24.18 25.08
CA ALA A 3 1.30 25.26 24.49
C ALA A 3 1.79 25.66 23.09
N LEU A 4 3.10 25.80 22.89
CA LEU A 4 3.67 26.12 21.58
C LEU A 4 3.38 25.03 20.54
N ILE A 5 3.37 23.77 20.96
CA ILE A 5 3.05 22.63 20.08
C ILE A 5 1.56 22.66 19.70
N ALA A 6 0.69 23.00 20.65
CA ALA A 6 -0.74 23.16 20.38
C ALA A 6 -1.00 24.31 19.40
N GLU A 7 -0.35 25.46 19.60
CA GLU A 7 -0.43 26.60 18.72
C GLU A 7 0.06 26.27 17.30
N HIS A 8 1.22 25.59 17.20
CA HIS A 8 1.75 25.16 15.89
C HIS A 8 0.83 24.13 15.20
N ARG A 9 0.21 23.20 15.95
CA ARG A 9 -0.82 22.30 15.41
C ARG A 9 -1.97 23.08 14.79
N ASP A 10 -2.48 24.10 15.50
CA ASP A 10 -3.62 24.91 15.05
C ASP A 10 -3.24 25.77 13.84
N LEU A 11 -2.02 26.28 13.79
CA LEU A 11 -1.47 26.98 12.64
C LEU A 11 -1.43 26.05 11.41
N LEU A 12 -0.89 24.84 11.56
CA LEU A 12 -0.83 23.86 10.48
C LEU A 12 -2.20 23.47 9.92
N LEU A 13 -3.24 23.45 10.76
CA LEU A 13 -4.62 23.19 10.33
C LEU A 13 -5.25 24.34 9.54
N ARG A 14 -4.79 25.58 9.75
CA ARG A 14 -5.31 26.78 9.09
C ARG A 14 -4.56 27.08 7.79
N GLU A 15 -3.28 26.79 7.74
CA GLU A 15 -2.43 27.10 6.59
C GLU A 15 -2.79 26.31 5.33
N ILE A 16 -2.58 26.96 4.20
CA ILE A 16 -2.63 26.33 2.89
C ILE A 16 -1.30 25.63 2.63
N GLY A 17 -1.35 24.32 2.42
CA GLY A 17 -0.15 23.53 2.10
C GLY A 17 0.34 23.75 0.66
N MET A 18 1.48 23.17 0.32
CA MET A 18 2.13 23.31 -0.99
C MET A 18 1.25 22.97 -2.20
N ARG A 19 0.16 22.21 -2.02
CA ARG A 19 -0.79 21.85 -3.08
C ARG A 19 -1.99 22.79 -3.18
N GLY A 20 -1.91 23.99 -2.61
CA GLY A 20 -3.00 24.99 -2.62
C GLY A 20 -4.25 24.60 -1.81
N LYS A 21 -4.18 23.58 -0.96
CA LYS A 21 -5.29 23.12 -0.11
C LYS A 21 -4.87 23.12 1.36
N LYS A 22 -5.84 23.33 2.27
CA LYS A 22 -5.60 23.17 3.72
C LYS A 22 -5.12 21.74 4.03
N ARG A 23 -4.21 21.63 4.99
CA ARG A 23 -3.75 20.31 5.45
C ARG A 23 -4.89 19.57 6.13
N SER A 24 -5.02 18.27 5.83
CA SER A 24 -6.01 17.44 6.50
C SER A 24 -5.61 17.20 7.97
N PRO A 25 -6.59 16.99 8.89
CA PRO A 25 -6.30 16.61 10.27
C PRO A 25 -5.36 15.39 10.37
N ALA A 26 -5.53 14.40 9.49
CA ALA A 26 -4.66 13.23 9.40
C ALA A 26 -3.21 13.59 9.04
N SER A 27 -2.99 14.57 8.14
CA SER A 27 -1.65 15.05 7.82
C SER A 27 -0.99 15.73 9.02
N VAL A 28 -1.73 16.59 9.71
CA VAL A 28 -1.23 17.26 10.91
C VAL A 28 -0.95 16.26 12.03
N ALA A 29 -1.81 15.25 12.23
CA ALA A 29 -1.57 14.18 13.19
C ALA A 29 -0.27 13.40 12.89
N ARG A 30 0.05 13.16 11.61
CA ARG A 30 1.33 12.54 11.21
C ARG A 30 2.53 13.43 11.50
N HIS A 31 2.45 14.74 11.27
CA HIS A 31 3.52 15.67 11.67
C HIS A 31 3.75 15.64 13.19
N MET A 32 2.68 15.64 13.98
CA MET A 32 2.78 15.50 15.45
C MET A 32 3.37 14.14 15.85
N ALA A 33 3.03 13.05 15.16
CA ALA A 33 3.58 11.73 15.44
C ALA A 33 5.09 11.68 15.17
N ALA A 34 5.57 12.26 14.07
CA ALA A 34 7.00 12.35 13.76
C ALA A 34 7.76 13.16 14.83
N LEU A 35 7.20 14.31 15.24
CA LEU A 35 7.78 15.12 16.31
C LEU A 35 7.78 14.36 17.65
N SER A 36 6.69 13.65 17.98
CA SER A 36 6.62 12.82 19.18
C SER A 36 7.67 11.71 19.18
N HIS A 37 7.95 11.13 18.02
CA HIS A 37 9.01 10.12 17.88
C HIS A 37 10.39 10.72 18.14
N ALA A 38 10.70 11.90 17.59
CA ALA A 38 11.95 12.61 17.86
C ALA A 38 12.14 12.91 19.35
N TYR A 39 11.10 13.37 20.05
CA TYR A 39 11.17 13.52 21.50
C TYR A 39 11.38 12.20 22.25
N THR A 40 10.82 11.10 21.76
CA THR A 40 11.04 9.77 22.35
C THR A 40 12.50 9.34 22.23
N ILE A 41 13.15 9.60 21.08
CA ILE A 41 14.58 9.37 20.90
C ILE A 41 15.39 10.27 21.84
N ALA A 42 15.05 11.56 21.91
CA ALA A 42 15.72 12.52 22.80
C ALA A 42 15.68 12.10 24.28
N ILE A 43 14.62 11.45 24.72
CA ILE A 43 14.49 10.89 26.05
C ILE A 43 15.34 9.61 26.20
N LYS A 44 15.15 8.64 25.26
CA LYS A 44 15.66 7.28 25.45
C LYS A 44 17.14 7.13 25.10
N GLU A 45 17.60 7.82 24.06
CA GLU A 45 18.92 7.63 23.52
C GLU A 45 19.87 8.77 23.89
N TRP A 46 19.37 10.01 23.94
CA TRP A 46 20.22 11.17 24.17
C TRP A 46 20.18 11.72 25.58
N GLY A 47 19.15 11.39 26.38
CA GLY A 47 19.00 11.89 27.74
C GLY A 47 18.84 13.42 27.84
N TRP A 48 18.34 14.07 26.76
CA TRP A 48 18.25 15.53 26.73
C TRP A 48 17.06 16.10 27.48
N ILE A 49 16.02 15.30 27.64
CA ILE A 49 14.78 15.69 28.28
C ILE A 49 14.15 14.49 29.00
N ASP A 50 13.34 14.76 30.02
CA ASP A 50 12.72 13.72 30.86
C ASP A 50 11.31 13.35 30.39
N ASP A 51 10.59 14.25 29.70
CA ASP A 51 9.21 14.02 29.29
C ASP A 51 8.94 14.51 27.86
N ASN A 52 8.00 13.82 27.20
CA ASN A 52 7.56 14.15 25.85
C ASN A 52 6.37 15.13 25.92
N PRO A 53 6.57 16.41 25.58
CA PRO A 53 5.54 17.43 25.71
C PRO A 53 4.31 17.18 24.82
N LEU A 54 4.42 16.37 23.75
CA LEU A 54 3.29 16.03 22.90
C LEU A 54 2.26 15.13 23.59
N ARG A 55 2.63 14.42 24.66
CA ARG A 55 1.68 13.62 25.44
C ARG A 55 0.59 14.48 26.08
N LYS A 56 0.88 15.77 26.32
CA LYS A 56 -0.04 16.76 26.89
C LYS A 56 -0.81 17.55 25.85
N VAL A 57 -0.59 17.27 24.54
CA VAL A 57 -1.24 17.98 23.44
C VAL A 57 -2.25 17.06 22.75
N GLN A 58 -3.49 17.51 22.65
CA GLN A 58 -4.55 16.77 21.97
C GLN A 58 -4.27 16.70 20.47
N LYS A 59 -4.34 15.48 19.90
CA LYS A 59 -4.25 15.27 18.46
C LYS A 59 -5.49 15.78 17.73
N PRO A 60 -5.36 16.27 16.49
CA PRO A 60 -6.53 16.61 15.68
C PRO A 60 -7.44 15.40 15.50
N LYS A 61 -8.76 15.61 15.58
CA LYS A 61 -9.74 14.56 15.32
C LYS A 61 -9.74 14.24 13.83
N GLU A 62 -9.37 13.01 13.49
CA GLU A 62 -9.41 12.55 12.11
C GLU A 62 -10.84 12.15 11.71
N PRO A 63 -11.28 12.50 10.48
CA PRO A 63 -12.54 12.00 9.98
C PRO A 63 -12.43 10.47 9.78
N ARG A 64 -13.55 9.79 9.89
CA ARG A 64 -13.60 8.35 9.56
C ARG A 64 -13.12 8.13 8.13
N GLY A 65 -12.28 7.13 7.93
CA GLY A 65 -11.82 6.72 6.60
C GLY A 65 -13.02 6.41 5.68
N ARG A 66 -12.81 6.56 4.39
CA ARG A 66 -13.81 6.13 3.41
C ARG A 66 -13.91 4.62 3.44
N VAL A 67 -15.09 4.11 3.77
CA VAL A 67 -15.42 2.69 3.66
C VAL A 67 -16.34 2.56 2.46
N ARG A 68 -15.78 2.18 1.32
CA ARG A 68 -16.55 1.89 0.11
C ARG A 68 -16.10 0.55 -0.44
N PHE A 69 -17.04 -0.35 -0.60
CA PHE A 69 -16.83 -1.61 -1.30
C PHE A 69 -17.41 -1.50 -2.70
N LEU A 70 -16.83 -2.23 -3.64
CA LEU A 70 -17.40 -2.37 -4.98
C LEU A 70 -18.67 -3.21 -4.88
N SER A 71 -19.75 -2.79 -5.56
CA SER A 71 -20.88 -3.67 -5.78
C SER A 71 -20.49 -4.76 -6.80
N ASP A 72 -21.30 -5.83 -6.89
CA ASP A 72 -21.05 -6.89 -7.88
C ASP A 72 -21.11 -6.37 -9.31
N GLU A 73 -22.00 -5.41 -9.60
CA GLU A 73 -22.08 -4.75 -10.89
C GLU A 73 -20.85 -3.88 -11.18
N GLU A 74 -20.37 -3.11 -10.20
CA GLU A 74 -19.17 -2.29 -10.34
C GLU A 74 -17.94 -3.18 -10.55
N ARG A 75 -17.87 -4.32 -9.85
CA ARG A 75 -16.81 -5.31 -10.01
C ARG A 75 -16.83 -5.91 -11.43
N ALA A 76 -18.00 -6.30 -11.93
CA ALA A 76 -18.14 -6.85 -13.27
C ALA A 76 -17.69 -5.83 -14.34
N LYS A 77 -18.15 -4.58 -14.25
CA LYS A 77 -17.73 -3.50 -15.16
C LYS A 77 -16.23 -3.22 -15.11
N LEU A 78 -15.64 -3.23 -13.91
CA LEU A 78 -14.19 -3.07 -13.74
C LEU A 78 -13.43 -4.18 -14.44
N LEU A 79 -13.81 -5.45 -14.23
CA LEU A 79 -13.14 -6.59 -14.82
C LEU A 79 -13.30 -6.60 -16.36
N GLU A 80 -14.46 -6.24 -16.87
CA GLU A 80 -14.70 -6.09 -18.31
C GLU A 80 -13.81 -4.99 -18.90
N SER A 81 -13.74 -3.83 -18.26
CA SER A 81 -12.83 -2.75 -18.70
C SER A 81 -11.37 -3.18 -18.70
N CYS A 82 -10.95 -3.99 -17.71
CA CYS A 82 -9.59 -4.52 -17.67
C CYS A 82 -9.32 -5.53 -18.79
N LYS A 83 -10.29 -6.36 -19.16
CA LYS A 83 -10.17 -7.30 -20.29
C LYS A 83 -10.01 -6.58 -21.63
N ASN A 84 -10.67 -5.44 -21.79
CA ASN A 84 -10.66 -4.64 -23.02
C ASN A 84 -9.47 -3.65 -23.06
N SER A 85 -8.58 -3.66 -22.06
CA SER A 85 -7.41 -2.80 -22.02
C SER A 85 -6.32 -3.30 -22.98
N GLU A 86 -5.55 -2.35 -23.54
CA GLU A 86 -4.36 -2.67 -24.34
C GLU A 86 -3.24 -3.28 -23.49
N GLU A 87 -3.29 -3.12 -22.16
CA GLU A 87 -2.32 -3.68 -21.23
C GLU A 87 -2.69 -5.12 -20.84
N PRO A 88 -1.97 -6.15 -21.36
CA PRO A 88 -2.35 -7.54 -21.18
C PRO A 88 -2.28 -8.04 -19.74
N PHE A 89 -1.50 -7.37 -18.89
CA PHE A 89 -1.34 -7.75 -17.49
C PHE A 89 -2.38 -7.11 -16.56
N LEU A 90 -3.12 -6.08 -17.02
CA LEU A 90 -4.04 -5.35 -16.16
C LEU A 90 -5.13 -6.25 -15.58
N TYR A 91 -5.76 -7.07 -16.42
CA TYR A 91 -6.80 -7.97 -15.98
C TYR A 91 -6.31 -8.99 -14.93
N PRO A 92 -5.25 -9.78 -15.17
CA PRO A 92 -4.71 -10.69 -14.17
C PRO A 92 -4.31 -10.01 -12.86
N ILE A 93 -3.69 -8.83 -12.92
CA ILE A 93 -3.31 -8.07 -11.74
C ILE A 93 -4.52 -7.70 -10.90
N VAL A 94 -5.59 -7.17 -11.52
CA VAL A 94 -6.81 -6.77 -10.83
C VAL A 94 -7.56 -7.97 -10.25
N VAL A 95 -7.64 -9.09 -10.99
CA VAL A 95 -8.24 -10.33 -10.51
C VAL A 95 -7.51 -10.85 -9.27
N ILE A 96 -6.18 -10.90 -9.30
CA ILE A 96 -5.37 -11.33 -8.15
C ILE A 96 -5.56 -10.36 -6.97
N ALA A 97 -5.59 -9.05 -7.23
CA ALA A 97 -5.80 -8.05 -6.18
C ALA A 97 -7.16 -8.24 -5.49
N LEU A 98 -8.22 -8.42 -6.26
CA LEU A 98 -9.58 -8.59 -5.73
C LEU A 98 -9.75 -9.91 -4.96
N SER A 99 -9.12 -10.99 -5.43
CA SER A 99 -9.26 -12.31 -4.82
C SER A 99 -8.39 -12.51 -3.58
N THR A 100 -7.23 -11.85 -3.50
CA THR A 100 -6.24 -12.08 -2.42
C THR A 100 -6.11 -10.94 -1.43
N GLY A 101 -6.55 -9.73 -1.78
CA GLY A 101 -6.32 -8.51 -1.00
C GLY A 101 -4.83 -8.14 -0.87
N ALA A 102 -3.98 -8.63 -1.75
CA ALA A 102 -2.56 -8.31 -1.75
C ALA A 102 -2.33 -6.84 -2.16
N ARG A 103 -1.25 -6.25 -1.64
CA ARG A 103 -0.89 -4.88 -1.98
C ARG A 103 -0.41 -4.81 -3.43
N LYS A 104 -0.64 -3.65 -4.10
CA LYS A 104 -0.15 -3.42 -5.47
C LYS A 104 1.32 -3.83 -5.64
N SER A 105 2.20 -3.36 -4.77
CA SER A 105 3.63 -3.68 -4.85
C SER A 105 3.94 -5.17 -4.62
N GLU A 106 3.17 -5.86 -3.80
CA GLU A 106 3.31 -7.30 -3.56
C GLU A 106 3.00 -8.08 -4.83
N ILE A 107 1.89 -7.75 -5.51
CA ILE A 107 1.48 -8.41 -6.77
C ILE A 107 2.47 -8.11 -7.89
N LEU A 108 2.85 -6.85 -8.09
CA LEU A 108 3.70 -6.44 -9.19
C LEU A 108 5.13 -7.01 -9.10
N ASN A 109 5.63 -7.24 -7.88
CA ASN A 109 6.96 -7.83 -7.66
C ASN A 109 6.98 -9.37 -7.63
N LEU A 110 5.84 -10.04 -7.84
CA LEU A 110 5.81 -11.49 -7.94
C LEU A 110 6.73 -12.00 -9.05
N THR A 111 7.44 -13.06 -8.73
CA THR A 111 8.25 -13.80 -9.71
C THR A 111 7.67 -15.19 -9.94
N TRP A 112 8.07 -15.83 -11.01
CA TRP A 112 7.69 -17.22 -11.28
C TRP A 112 8.19 -18.20 -10.23
N ALA A 113 9.25 -17.87 -9.51
CA ALA A 113 9.77 -18.67 -8.39
C ALA A 113 8.85 -18.60 -7.15
N ASP A 114 8.04 -17.55 -7.06
CA ASP A 114 7.09 -17.36 -5.95
C ASP A 114 5.77 -18.09 -6.18
N VAL A 115 5.50 -18.59 -7.38
CA VAL A 115 4.24 -19.21 -7.78
C VAL A 115 4.34 -20.72 -7.77
N ASP A 116 3.53 -21.36 -6.95
CA ASP A 116 3.35 -22.81 -6.94
C ASP A 116 1.95 -23.16 -7.48
N LEU A 117 1.89 -23.56 -8.74
CA LEU A 117 0.63 -23.91 -9.41
C LEU A 117 0.04 -25.22 -8.90
N GLN A 118 0.86 -26.15 -8.36
CA GLN A 118 0.37 -27.43 -7.81
C GLN A 118 -0.33 -27.18 -6.48
N ARG A 119 0.28 -26.37 -5.62
CA ARG A 119 -0.30 -25.94 -4.35
C ARG A 119 -1.31 -24.80 -4.50
N LYS A 120 -1.42 -24.20 -5.68
CA LYS A 120 -2.32 -23.07 -5.99
C LYS A 120 -2.07 -21.89 -5.07
N VAL A 121 -0.81 -21.53 -4.88
CA VAL A 121 -0.41 -20.40 -4.03
C VAL A 121 0.68 -19.56 -4.69
N ALA A 122 0.71 -18.27 -4.36
CA ALA A 122 1.87 -17.42 -4.57
C ALA A 122 2.43 -17.01 -3.20
N VAL A 123 3.74 -17.15 -3.00
CA VAL A 123 4.39 -16.88 -1.72
C VAL A 123 5.10 -15.54 -1.77
N LEU A 124 4.64 -14.59 -0.94
CA LEU A 124 5.32 -13.33 -0.73
C LEU A 124 6.50 -13.55 0.21
N GLN A 125 7.73 -13.40 -0.30
CA GLN A 125 8.96 -13.64 0.48
C GLN A 125 9.21 -12.53 1.50
N GLN A 126 8.87 -11.28 1.16
CA GLN A 126 9.03 -10.12 2.04
C GLN A 126 7.75 -9.28 2.00
N THR A 127 7.11 -9.13 3.15
CA THR A 127 6.03 -8.17 3.35
C THR A 127 6.57 -6.96 4.12
N LYS A 128 5.80 -5.89 4.24
CA LYS A 128 6.18 -4.68 5.01
C LYS A 128 6.58 -4.99 6.46
N ASN A 129 6.15 -6.13 7.00
CA ASN A 129 6.44 -6.58 8.38
C ASN A 129 7.48 -7.71 8.42
N ASP A 130 8.19 -7.98 7.32
CA ASP A 130 9.20 -9.05 7.18
C ASP A 130 8.65 -10.47 7.39
N GLU A 131 7.33 -10.66 7.27
CA GLU A 131 6.67 -11.95 7.39
C GLU A 131 6.39 -12.55 6.01
N ARG A 132 6.65 -13.85 5.88
CA ARG A 132 6.23 -14.62 4.69
C ARG A 132 4.71 -14.81 4.72
N ARG A 133 4.07 -14.56 3.58
CA ARG A 133 2.62 -14.76 3.44
C ARG A 133 2.31 -15.51 2.15
N ALA A 134 1.53 -16.58 2.24
CA ALA A 134 0.98 -17.27 1.09
C ALA A 134 -0.32 -16.59 0.64
N LEU A 135 -0.41 -16.31 -0.65
CA LEU A 135 -1.61 -15.83 -1.33
C LEU A 135 -2.29 -17.02 -1.99
N PRO A 136 -3.49 -17.44 -1.57
CA PRO A 136 -4.21 -18.52 -2.22
C PRO A 136 -4.65 -18.06 -3.62
N LEU A 137 -4.32 -18.84 -4.63
CA LEU A 137 -4.78 -18.65 -6.00
C LEU A 137 -5.98 -19.58 -6.24
N ALA A 138 -7.18 -19.00 -6.29
CA ALA A 138 -8.40 -19.76 -6.49
C ALA A 138 -9.22 -19.19 -7.66
N GLY A 139 -10.07 -20.04 -8.27
CA GLY A 139 -10.98 -19.63 -9.34
C GLY A 139 -10.25 -18.88 -10.46
N GLU A 140 -10.77 -17.72 -10.81
CA GLU A 140 -10.27 -16.90 -11.93
C GLU A 140 -8.82 -16.44 -11.76
N ALA A 141 -8.37 -16.19 -10.52
CA ALA A 141 -6.96 -15.82 -10.26
C ALA A 141 -6.00 -16.96 -10.64
N LEU A 142 -6.36 -18.20 -10.35
CA LEU A 142 -5.55 -19.37 -10.74
C LEU A 142 -5.51 -19.52 -12.26
N GLU A 143 -6.65 -19.37 -12.92
CA GLU A 143 -6.71 -19.49 -14.39
C GLU A 143 -5.92 -18.38 -15.09
N CYS A 144 -5.96 -17.15 -14.58
CA CYS A 144 -5.10 -16.06 -15.06
C CYS A 144 -3.62 -16.43 -14.97
N VAL A 145 -3.16 -16.93 -13.82
CA VAL A 145 -1.74 -17.29 -13.63
C VAL A 145 -1.33 -18.47 -14.51
N LYS A 146 -2.20 -19.48 -14.71
CA LYS A 146 -1.97 -20.57 -15.65
C LYS A 146 -1.84 -20.08 -17.10
N GLY A 147 -2.72 -19.15 -17.51
CA GLY A 147 -2.65 -18.53 -18.84
C GLY A 147 -1.33 -17.79 -19.06
N LEU A 148 -0.88 -17.04 -18.06
CA LEU A 148 0.41 -16.36 -18.09
C LEU A 148 1.59 -17.35 -18.16
N ALA A 149 1.49 -18.52 -17.55
CA ALA A 149 2.53 -19.54 -17.62
C ALA A 149 2.77 -20.04 -19.05
N GLY A 150 1.70 -20.11 -19.87
CA GLY A 150 1.81 -20.43 -21.29
C GLY A 150 2.50 -19.36 -22.15
N MET A 151 2.53 -18.12 -21.67
CA MET A 151 3.15 -16.96 -22.35
C MET A 151 4.40 -16.46 -21.64
N ARG A 152 4.98 -17.29 -20.77
CA ARG A 152 6.13 -16.92 -19.94
C ARG A 152 7.32 -16.53 -20.80
N ARG A 153 7.83 -15.31 -20.58
CA ARG A 153 9.07 -14.82 -21.18
C ARG A 153 10.29 -15.49 -20.53
N ILE A 154 11.29 -15.82 -21.34
CA ILE A 154 12.53 -16.48 -20.88
C ILE A 154 13.52 -15.45 -20.30
N ASP A 155 13.44 -14.20 -20.78
CA ASP A 155 14.37 -13.12 -20.46
C ASP A 155 14.07 -12.41 -19.11
N THR A 156 13.00 -12.82 -18.42
CA THR A 156 12.61 -12.24 -17.14
C THR A 156 12.11 -13.28 -16.14
N ARG A 157 12.36 -13.03 -14.86
CA ARG A 157 11.80 -13.83 -13.77
C ARG A 157 10.46 -13.29 -13.26
N LEU A 158 10.09 -12.04 -13.63
CA LEU A 158 8.89 -11.39 -13.16
C LEU A 158 7.63 -12.04 -13.73
N LEU A 159 6.58 -12.08 -12.93
CA LEU A 159 5.25 -12.50 -13.37
C LEU A 159 4.61 -11.43 -14.26
N PHE A 160 4.82 -10.16 -13.91
CA PHE A 160 4.29 -8.98 -14.59
C PHE A 160 5.42 -8.03 -14.99
N PRO A 161 6.21 -8.36 -16.03
CA PRO A 161 7.29 -7.50 -16.48
C PRO A 161 6.79 -6.32 -17.30
N ASP A 162 7.53 -5.22 -17.28
CA ASP A 162 7.40 -4.15 -18.27
C ASP A 162 7.86 -4.61 -19.67
N GLY A 163 7.73 -3.74 -20.66
CA GLY A 163 8.17 -4.04 -22.04
C GLY A 163 9.64 -4.43 -22.11
N SER A 164 10.50 -3.92 -21.24
CA SER A 164 11.93 -4.25 -21.18
C SER A 164 12.24 -5.59 -20.52
N GLY A 165 11.31 -6.16 -19.74
CA GLY A 165 11.52 -7.37 -18.96
C GLY A 165 12.36 -7.19 -17.68
N LYS A 166 12.88 -5.99 -17.43
CA LYS A 166 13.81 -5.72 -16.32
C LYS A 166 13.12 -5.24 -15.05
N LYS A 167 11.95 -4.62 -15.19
CA LYS A 167 11.19 -4.03 -14.09
C LYS A 167 9.75 -4.55 -14.10
N PRO A 168 9.07 -4.52 -12.93
CA PRO A 168 7.64 -4.74 -12.91
C PRO A 168 6.92 -3.63 -13.68
N ILE A 169 5.77 -3.96 -14.26
CA ILE A 169 4.87 -2.97 -14.84
C ILE A 169 4.43 -1.96 -13.76
N ILE A 170 4.20 -0.70 -14.15
CA ILE A 170 3.88 0.39 -13.21
C ILE A 170 2.36 0.60 -13.13
#